data_a9c49e3203f48b442d1442d6d5dd1899
#
_entry.id   a9c49e3203f48b442d1442d6d5dd1899
#
_cell.length_a   1.000
_cell.length_b   1.000
_cell.length_c   1.000
_cell.angle_alpha   90.00
_cell.angle_beta   90.00
_cell.angle_gamma   90.00
#
_symmetry.space_group_name_H-M   'P 1'
#
loop_
_entity.id
_entity.type
_entity.pdbx_description
1 polymer ?
#
loop_
_entity_poly.entity_id
_entity_poly.type
_entity_poly.pdbx_seq_one_letter_code
_entity_poly.pdbx_strand_id
1 'polypeptide(L)'
;MRLADFILKNIESILQQWEDFAKTMTPAANDMDSSALRDHAEQMLLAIAADLRTAQSPRARIAKSHGKARRSGDVTPAETHADIRHSSGFTIGQMISEYRALRTSVLVLWMSSEDVTKEHEISDIVRFNEAVDQALAESVVSYGEAADVARNVFLGILGHDLRSPLGAILLSADVLLRTGDLPPKPTINVSRIYTSVKRSIKIVGDLLDFTRTHSGAGIPVRKDSDDLAQACEGMVEEARAYNPDRQIILQSEHSLPGQFDRSRMEQVIANLIGNAVEHGEAGTPVTVSLKSDGGTALLTVHNVGRPIDESAKSSLFSPMVRHLQSGNAEYGAGAGLGLGLYIASAIVDAHHGSIEVDSTAGSGTTFTVRIPLDGAQAA
;
A
#
# COMPACT_ATOMS: atom_id res chain seq x y z
N MET A 1 16.99 -44.06 -15.88
CA MET A 1 17.58 -42.69 -15.81
C MET A 1 16.84 -41.88 -14.76
N ARG A 2 17.55 -41.14 -13.88
CA ARG A 2 16.97 -40.22 -12.88
C ARG A 2 16.38 -39.02 -13.58
N LEU A 3 15.34 -38.42 -12.98
CA LEU A 3 14.61 -37.27 -13.57
C LEU A 3 15.56 -36.07 -13.82
N ALA A 4 16.48 -35.77 -12.90
CA ALA A 4 17.46 -34.69 -13.10
C ALA A 4 18.34 -34.91 -14.37
N ASP A 5 18.78 -36.12 -14.60
CA ASP A 5 19.61 -36.45 -15.79
C ASP A 5 18.77 -36.43 -17.07
N PHE A 6 17.50 -36.83 -16.97
CA PHE A 6 16.56 -36.75 -18.08
C PHE A 6 16.31 -35.27 -18.50
N ILE A 7 16.07 -34.37 -17.54
CA ILE A 7 15.87 -32.94 -17.83
C ILE A 7 17.07 -32.39 -18.59
N LEU A 8 18.30 -32.65 -18.11
CA LEU A 8 19.51 -32.13 -18.75
C LEU A 8 19.77 -32.73 -20.15
N LYS A 9 19.41 -33.99 -20.36
CA LYS A 9 19.58 -34.66 -21.66
C LYS A 9 18.55 -34.24 -22.69
N ASN A 10 17.34 -33.89 -22.25
CA ASN A 10 16.19 -33.59 -23.10
C ASN A 10 15.71 -32.15 -23.00
N ILE A 11 16.57 -31.22 -22.57
CA ILE A 11 16.23 -29.85 -22.26
C ILE A 11 15.56 -29.14 -23.48
N GLU A 12 16.11 -29.37 -24.68
CA GLU A 12 15.58 -28.75 -25.90
C GLU A 12 14.14 -29.21 -26.22
N SER A 13 13.85 -30.49 -26.05
CA SER A 13 12.49 -31.03 -26.27
C SER A 13 11.50 -30.48 -25.27
N ILE A 14 11.93 -30.24 -24.02
CA ILE A 14 11.11 -29.63 -22.97
C ILE A 14 10.86 -28.15 -23.29
N LEU A 15 11.91 -27.42 -23.68
CA LEU A 15 11.82 -25.99 -24.05
C LEU A 15 10.94 -25.78 -25.28
N GLN A 16 10.93 -26.68 -26.23
CA GLN A 16 10.06 -26.60 -27.41
C GLN A 16 8.58 -26.71 -26.98
N GLN A 17 8.23 -27.66 -26.11
CA GLN A 17 6.86 -27.78 -25.60
C GLN A 17 6.45 -26.57 -24.75
N TRP A 18 7.37 -26.02 -23.95
CA TRP A 18 7.16 -24.80 -23.22
C TRP A 18 6.86 -23.61 -24.14
N GLU A 19 7.68 -23.41 -25.15
CA GLU A 19 7.52 -22.34 -26.13
C GLU A 19 6.20 -22.44 -26.87
N ASP A 20 5.84 -23.65 -27.33
CA ASP A 20 4.57 -23.91 -28.03
C ASP A 20 3.38 -23.59 -27.13
N PHE A 21 3.47 -23.91 -25.84
CA PHE A 21 2.45 -23.55 -24.88
C PHE A 21 2.42 -22.04 -24.62
N ALA A 22 3.56 -21.40 -24.36
CA ALA A 22 3.65 -19.97 -24.07
C ALA A 22 3.10 -19.10 -25.23
N LYS A 23 3.29 -19.51 -26.48
CA LYS A 23 2.72 -18.87 -27.68
C LYS A 23 1.18 -18.84 -27.69
N THR A 24 0.53 -19.75 -26.95
CA THR A 24 -0.93 -19.75 -26.85
C THR A 24 -1.48 -18.67 -25.89
N MET A 25 -0.59 -18.02 -25.10
CA MET A 25 -0.96 -17.04 -24.08
C MET A 25 -1.16 -15.63 -24.68
N THR A 26 -2.09 -15.52 -25.62
CA THR A 26 -2.44 -14.22 -26.25
C THR A 26 -3.24 -13.32 -25.29
N PRO A 27 -3.15 -11.99 -25.40
CA PRO A 27 -2.31 -11.22 -26.37
C PRO A 27 -0.84 -11.04 -25.95
N ALA A 28 -0.46 -11.34 -24.70
CA ALA A 28 0.84 -11.00 -24.13
C ALA A 28 2.03 -11.67 -24.85
N ALA A 29 1.83 -12.86 -25.40
CA ALA A 29 2.87 -13.60 -26.14
C ALA A 29 3.11 -13.10 -27.57
N ASN A 30 2.23 -12.21 -28.11
CA ASN A 30 2.29 -11.82 -29.52
C ASN A 30 3.55 -11.01 -29.87
N ASP A 31 4.08 -10.25 -28.91
CA ASP A 31 5.23 -9.36 -29.10
C ASP A 31 6.55 -10.00 -28.64
N MET A 32 6.53 -11.29 -28.23
CA MET A 32 7.72 -11.99 -27.76
C MET A 32 8.27 -12.91 -28.85
N ASP A 33 9.57 -12.83 -29.10
CA ASP A 33 10.26 -13.79 -29.98
C ASP A 33 10.55 -15.11 -29.25
N SER A 34 10.91 -16.16 -30.00
CA SER A 34 11.22 -17.48 -29.46
C SER A 34 12.36 -17.46 -28.45
N SER A 35 13.32 -16.54 -28.60
CA SER A 35 14.44 -16.39 -27.65
C SER A 35 13.95 -15.87 -26.32
N ALA A 36 13.13 -14.82 -26.30
CA ALA A 36 12.56 -14.23 -25.10
C ALA A 36 11.58 -15.19 -24.35
N LEU A 37 10.92 -16.08 -25.11
CA LEU A 37 10.05 -17.11 -24.50
C LEU A 37 10.85 -18.24 -23.86
N ARG A 38 12.02 -18.60 -24.41
CA ARG A 38 12.83 -19.77 -23.99
C ARG A 38 13.86 -19.47 -22.91
N ASP A 39 14.49 -18.28 -22.92
CA ASP A 39 15.72 -17.99 -22.17
C ASP A 39 15.63 -18.31 -20.67
N HIS A 40 14.53 -17.94 -20.06
CA HIS A 40 14.33 -18.13 -18.61
C HIS A 40 13.86 -19.54 -18.25
N ALA A 41 13.14 -20.21 -19.16
CA ALA A 41 12.72 -21.59 -18.95
C ALA A 41 13.92 -22.54 -18.88
N GLU A 42 14.96 -22.31 -19.71
CA GLU A 42 16.20 -23.08 -19.63
C GLU A 42 16.87 -22.92 -18.28
N GLN A 43 17.07 -21.69 -17.81
CA GLN A 43 17.71 -21.43 -16.52
C GLN A 43 16.91 -22.00 -15.35
N MET A 44 15.57 -21.93 -15.39
CA MET A 44 14.71 -22.58 -14.40
C MET A 44 14.86 -24.10 -14.40
N LEU A 45 14.89 -24.74 -15.57
CA LEU A 45 15.10 -26.20 -15.70
C LEU A 45 16.46 -26.62 -15.18
N LEU A 46 17.51 -25.85 -15.45
CA LEU A 46 18.85 -26.07 -14.92
C LEU A 46 18.87 -25.94 -13.39
N ALA A 47 18.22 -24.94 -12.83
CA ALA A 47 18.13 -24.76 -11.39
C ALA A 47 17.34 -25.89 -10.71
N ILE A 48 16.22 -26.31 -11.29
CA ILE A 48 15.43 -27.47 -10.83
C ILE A 48 16.28 -28.76 -10.89
N ALA A 49 16.98 -29.02 -12.00
CA ALA A 49 17.82 -30.21 -12.14
C ALA A 49 18.97 -30.21 -11.13
N ALA A 50 19.58 -29.07 -10.83
CA ALA A 50 20.58 -28.89 -9.79
C ALA A 50 20.05 -29.19 -8.39
N ASP A 51 18.85 -28.68 -8.07
CA ASP A 51 18.17 -28.95 -6.79
C ASP A 51 17.87 -30.44 -6.62
N LEU A 52 17.40 -31.12 -7.68
CA LEU A 52 17.12 -32.55 -7.65
C LEU A 52 18.36 -33.40 -7.35
N ARG A 53 19.54 -32.94 -7.75
CA ARG A 53 20.84 -33.63 -7.50
C ARG A 53 21.37 -33.39 -6.08
N THR A 54 20.87 -32.39 -5.39
CA THR A 54 21.32 -32.00 -4.04
C THR A 54 20.64 -32.84 -2.97
N ALA A 55 21.36 -33.34 -1.97
CA ALA A 55 20.76 -34.04 -0.86
C ALA A 55 19.92 -33.09 0.01
N GLN A 56 18.66 -33.44 0.26
CA GLN A 56 17.75 -32.61 1.03
C GLN A 56 17.54 -33.19 2.44
N SER A 57 17.78 -32.35 3.46
CA SER A 57 17.46 -32.71 4.84
C SER A 57 15.98 -32.45 5.14
N PRO A 58 15.36 -33.16 6.14
CA PRO A 58 13.97 -32.88 6.57
C PRO A 58 13.74 -31.41 6.97
N ARG A 59 14.74 -30.76 7.59
CA ARG A 59 14.68 -29.33 7.95
C ARG A 59 14.66 -28.42 6.72
N ALA A 60 15.46 -28.73 5.71
CA ALA A 60 15.49 -27.98 4.45
C ALA A 60 14.14 -28.07 3.73
N ARG A 61 13.52 -29.25 3.76
CA ARG A 61 12.19 -29.48 3.19
C ARG A 61 11.10 -28.64 3.85
N ILE A 62 11.07 -28.61 5.19
CA ILE A 62 10.15 -27.77 5.94
C ILE A 62 10.41 -26.28 5.67
N ALA A 63 11.68 -25.84 5.59
CA ALA A 63 12.02 -24.47 5.29
C ALA A 63 11.54 -24.05 3.88
N LYS A 64 11.69 -24.94 2.88
CA LYS A 64 11.13 -24.73 1.52
C LYS A 64 9.60 -24.58 1.57
N SER A 65 8.90 -25.47 2.26
CA SER A 65 7.44 -25.42 2.39
C SER A 65 6.92 -24.12 3.04
N HIS A 66 7.75 -23.45 3.83
CA HIS A 66 7.44 -22.15 4.45
C HIS A 66 7.96 -20.94 3.64
N GLY A 67 8.50 -21.13 2.44
CA GLY A 67 9.14 -20.05 1.67
C GLY A 67 10.42 -19.50 2.32
N LYS A 68 10.99 -20.22 3.31
CA LYS A 68 12.20 -19.85 4.06
C LYS A 68 13.43 -20.64 3.58
N ALA A 69 13.42 -21.11 2.32
CA ALA A 69 14.64 -21.66 1.72
C ALA A 69 15.75 -20.60 1.78
N ARG A 70 17.01 -21.05 2.02
CA ARG A 70 18.15 -20.12 2.04
C ARG A 70 18.19 -19.39 0.68
N ARG A 71 17.91 -18.10 0.70
CA ARG A 71 18.19 -17.22 -0.43
C ARG A 71 19.71 -17.14 -0.56
N SER A 72 20.28 -17.62 -1.65
CA SER A 72 21.54 -17.09 -2.14
C SER A 72 21.25 -15.63 -2.49
N GLY A 73 22.07 -14.67 -2.12
CA GLY A 73 21.78 -13.25 -2.29
C GLY A 73 21.56 -12.78 -3.74
N ASP A 74 21.54 -13.69 -4.70
CA ASP A 74 21.33 -13.44 -6.13
C ASP A 74 19.86 -13.69 -6.50
N VAL A 75 19.34 -12.89 -7.44
CA VAL A 75 18.01 -13.05 -8.06
C VAL A 75 17.91 -14.45 -8.68
N THR A 76 16.84 -15.18 -8.36
CA THR A 76 16.64 -16.52 -8.90
C THR A 76 16.11 -16.49 -10.35
N PRO A 77 16.31 -17.56 -11.14
CA PRO A 77 15.69 -17.64 -12.46
C PRO A 77 14.16 -17.55 -12.44
N ALA A 78 13.53 -17.98 -11.36
CA ALA A 78 12.09 -17.89 -11.16
C ALA A 78 11.63 -16.45 -10.91
N GLU A 79 12.38 -15.69 -10.11
CA GLU A 79 12.14 -14.24 -9.90
C GLU A 79 12.32 -13.47 -11.21
N THR A 80 13.41 -13.71 -11.94
CA THR A 80 13.66 -13.08 -13.26
C THR A 80 12.55 -13.40 -14.27
N HIS A 81 12.10 -14.66 -14.32
CA HIS A 81 10.99 -15.07 -15.17
C HIS A 81 9.70 -14.27 -14.84
N ALA A 82 9.39 -14.12 -13.55
CA ALA A 82 8.21 -13.37 -13.12
C ALA A 82 8.27 -11.89 -13.52
N ASP A 83 9.40 -11.23 -13.34
CA ASP A 83 9.59 -9.82 -13.68
C ASP A 83 9.41 -9.57 -15.18
N ILE A 84 9.94 -10.47 -16.01
CA ILE A 84 9.80 -10.37 -17.46
C ILE A 84 8.36 -10.66 -17.89
N ARG A 85 7.70 -11.67 -17.34
CA ARG A 85 6.30 -11.95 -17.66
C ARG A 85 5.40 -10.78 -17.24
N HIS A 86 5.65 -10.19 -16.07
CA HIS A 86 4.95 -8.98 -15.65
C HIS A 86 5.15 -7.82 -16.62
N SER A 87 6.39 -7.50 -16.99
CA SER A 87 6.72 -6.41 -17.90
C SER A 87 6.19 -6.63 -19.33
N SER A 88 6.05 -7.88 -19.76
CA SER A 88 5.46 -8.28 -21.05
C SER A 88 3.93 -8.36 -21.02
N GLY A 89 3.28 -8.01 -19.92
CA GLY A 89 1.82 -7.97 -19.81
C GLY A 89 1.13 -9.32 -19.57
N PHE A 90 1.89 -10.38 -19.23
CA PHE A 90 1.29 -11.64 -18.77
C PHE A 90 0.59 -11.42 -17.44
N THR A 91 -0.57 -12.02 -17.29
CA THR A 91 -1.25 -12.10 -15.99
C THR A 91 -0.58 -13.16 -15.10
N ILE A 92 -0.72 -13.00 -13.77
CA ILE A 92 -0.26 -14.01 -12.81
C ILE A 92 -0.86 -15.40 -13.10
N GLY A 93 -2.11 -15.45 -13.56
CA GLY A 93 -2.78 -16.70 -13.95
C GLY A 93 -2.13 -17.38 -15.16
N GLN A 94 -1.69 -16.60 -16.15
CA GLN A 94 -0.95 -17.11 -17.31
C GLN A 94 0.41 -17.64 -16.90
N MET A 95 1.16 -16.91 -16.06
CA MET A 95 2.43 -17.36 -15.51
C MET A 95 2.29 -18.69 -14.72
N ILE A 96 1.28 -18.82 -13.86
CA ILE A 96 0.98 -20.08 -13.14
C ILE A 96 0.68 -21.21 -14.14
N SER A 97 0.00 -20.92 -15.25
CA SER A 97 -0.32 -21.91 -16.27
C SER A 97 0.91 -22.39 -17.01
N GLU A 98 1.93 -21.56 -17.22
CA GLU A 98 3.24 -21.95 -17.75
C GLU A 98 3.93 -22.98 -16.83
N TYR A 99 3.95 -22.77 -15.51
CA TYR A 99 4.50 -23.74 -14.55
C TYR A 99 3.75 -25.08 -14.56
N ARG A 100 2.43 -25.05 -14.72
CA ARG A 100 1.62 -26.26 -14.85
C ARG A 100 1.95 -27.02 -16.14
N ALA A 101 2.09 -26.31 -17.24
CA ALA A 101 2.49 -26.88 -18.51
C ALA A 101 3.88 -27.52 -18.45
N LEU A 102 4.86 -26.78 -17.87
CA LEU A 102 6.21 -27.28 -17.65
C LEU A 102 6.22 -28.59 -16.86
N ARG A 103 5.52 -28.58 -15.72
CA ARG A 103 5.39 -29.78 -14.87
C ARG A 103 4.86 -30.99 -15.66
N THR A 104 3.77 -30.78 -16.40
CA THR A 104 3.14 -31.84 -17.18
C THR A 104 4.05 -32.31 -18.28
N SER A 105 4.66 -31.42 -19.07
CA SER A 105 5.55 -31.76 -20.18
C SER A 105 6.76 -32.60 -19.71
N VAL A 106 7.42 -32.14 -18.64
CA VAL A 106 8.57 -32.85 -18.10
C VAL A 106 8.22 -34.28 -17.64
N LEU A 107 7.15 -34.42 -16.86
CA LEU A 107 6.74 -35.70 -16.31
C LEU A 107 6.24 -36.65 -17.41
N VAL A 108 5.45 -36.18 -18.37
CA VAL A 108 4.95 -37.01 -19.47
C VAL A 108 6.09 -37.50 -20.36
N LEU A 109 7.03 -36.61 -20.73
CA LEU A 109 8.20 -36.99 -21.52
C LEU A 109 9.08 -38.00 -20.78
N TRP A 110 9.31 -37.75 -19.47
CA TRP A 110 10.13 -38.66 -18.67
C TRP A 110 9.48 -40.03 -18.51
N MET A 111 8.21 -40.09 -18.13
CA MET A 111 7.47 -41.34 -17.92
C MET A 111 7.30 -42.16 -19.22
N SER A 112 7.34 -41.52 -20.39
CA SER A 112 7.26 -42.15 -21.70
C SER A 112 8.61 -42.68 -22.18
N SER A 113 9.72 -42.35 -21.48
CA SER A 113 11.05 -42.85 -21.85
C SER A 113 11.27 -44.28 -21.36
N GLU A 114 11.91 -45.12 -22.18
CA GLU A 114 12.18 -46.51 -21.83
C GLU A 114 13.22 -46.69 -20.71
N ASP A 115 13.95 -45.62 -20.37
CA ASP A 115 15.08 -45.64 -19.45
C ASP A 115 14.72 -45.28 -18.00
N VAL A 116 13.45 -45.21 -17.61
CA VAL A 116 13.03 -44.82 -16.25
C VAL A 116 13.44 -45.84 -15.21
N THR A 117 14.17 -45.40 -14.18
CA THR A 117 14.56 -46.24 -13.06
C THR A 117 13.43 -46.30 -12.02
N LYS A 118 12.65 -47.39 -12.03
CA LYS A 118 11.47 -47.58 -11.14
C LYS A 118 11.78 -47.44 -9.66
N GLU A 119 12.99 -47.75 -9.22
CA GLU A 119 13.40 -47.67 -7.81
C GLU A 119 13.36 -46.26 -7.24
N HIS A 120 13.54 -45.22 -8.07
CA HIS A 120 13.56 -43.80 -7.62
C HIS A 120 12.41 -42.95 -8.16
N GLU A 121 11.50 -43.53 -8.91
CA GLU A 121 10.45 -42.84 -9.65
C GLU A 121 9.58 -41.93 -8.74
N ILE A 122 9.04 -42.47 -7.67
CA ILE A 122 8.20 -41.72 -6.72
C ILE A 122 9.01 -40.61 -6.04
N SER A 123 10.26 -40.92 -5.64
CA SER A 123 11.12 -39.93 -4.98
C SER A 123 11.48 -38.77 -5.92
N ASP A 124 11.76 -39.06 -7.19
CA ASP A 124 12.05 -38.03 -8.20
C ASP A 124 10.85 -37.17 -8.52
N ILE A 125 9.65 -37.75 -8.63
CA ILE A 125 8.40 -37.03 -8.84
C ILE A 125 8.11 -36.08 -7.65
N VAL A 126 8.23 -36.56 -6.41
CA VAL A 126 7.98 -35.76 -5.21
C VAL A 126 8.96 -34.58 -5.17
N ARG A 127 10.25 -34.82 -5.37
CA ARG A 127 11.25 -33.75 -5.34
C ARG A 127 11.11 -32.76 -6.48
N PHE A 128 10.74 -33.23 -7.66
CA PHE A 128 10.48 -32.35 -8.80
C PHE A 128 9.30 -31.43 -8.53
N ASN A 129 8.19 -31.97 -8.00
CA ASN A 129 7.06 -31.15 -7.61
C ASN A 129 7.43 -30.11 -6.55
N GLU A 130 8.19 -30.48 -5.52
CA GLU A 130 8.69 -29.54 -4.50
C GLU A 130 9.55 -28.43 -5.12
N ALA A 131 10.40 -28.74 -6.10
CA ALA A 131 11.25 -27.76 -6.77
C ALA A 131 10.44 -26.80 -7.68
N VAL A 132 9.46 -27.33 -8.42
CA VAL A 132 8.55 -26.52 -9.25
C VAL A 132 7.64 -25.64 -8.38
N ASP A 133 7.13 -26.17 -7.27
CA ASP A 133 6.29 -25.39 -6.35
C ASP A 133 7.10 -24.28 -5.66
N GLN A 134 8.38 -24.51 -5.34
CA GLN A 134 9.28 -23.48 -4.83
C GLN A 134 9.51 -22.37 -5.87
N ALA A 135 9.86 -22.73 -7.11
CA ALA A 135 10.05 -21.76 -8.17
C ALA A 135 8.77 -20.96 -8.46
N LEU A 136 7.62 -21.62 -8.46
CA LEU A 136 6.32 -20.96 -8.59
C LEU A 136 6.06 -19.97 -7.46
N ALA A 137 6.34 -20.35 -6.21
CA ALA A 137 6.16 -19.47 -5.05
C ALA A 137 7.06 -18.22 -5.14
N GLU A 138 8.34 -18.40 -5.53
CA GLU A 138 9.27 -17.29 -5.76
C GLU A 138 8.77 -16.36 -6.86
N SER A 139 8.30 -16.91 -8.00
CA SER A 139 7.72 -16.12 -9.09
C SER A 139 6.46 -15.36 -8.70
N VAL A 140 5.59 -15.96 -7.90
CA VAL A 140 4.35 -15.29 -7.45
C VAL A 140 4.68 -14.09 -6.56
N VAL A 141 5.65 -14.23 -5.66
CA VAL A 141 6.10 -13.14 -4.79
C VAL A 141 6.72 -12.02 -5.63
N SER A 142 7.69 -12.34 -6.51
CA SER A 142 8.36 -11.35 -7.38
C SER A 142 7.36 -10.63 -8.28
N TYR A 143 6.43 -11.36 -8.92
CA TYR A 143 5.38 -10.77 -9.73
C TYR A 143 4.51 -9.78 -8.94
N GLY A 144 4.14 -10.15 -7.71
CA GLY A 144 3.37 -9.26 -6.82
C GLY A 144 4.13 -7.98 -6.49
N GLU A 145 5.41 -8.10 -6.13
CA GLU A 145 6.29 -6.96 -5.84
C GLU A 145 6.46 -6.04 -7.06
N ALA A 146 6.70 -6.61 -8.26
CA ALA A 146 6.80 -5.85 -9.50
C ALA A 146 5.50 -5.10 -9.84
N ALA A 147 4.35 -5.75 -9.69
CA ALA A 147 3.04 -5.15 -9.90
C ALA A 147 2.76 -3.99 -8.93
N ASP A 148 3.14 -4.16 -7.65
CA ASP A 148 3.00 -3.11 -6.64
C ASP A 148 3.92 -1.91 -6.92
N VAL A 149 5.17 -2.15 -7.33
CA VAL A 149 6.10 -1.09 -7.74
C VAL A 149 5.55 -0.31 -8.93
N ALA A 150 5.11 -1.01 -9.99
CA ALA A 150 4.54 -0.38 -11.19
C ALA A 150 3.31 0.48 -10.84
N ARG A 151 2.40 -0.04 -9.99
CA ARG A 151 1.24 0.69 -9.51
C ARG A 151 1.62 1.95 -8.75
N ASN A 152 2.62 1.85 -7.85
CA ASN A 152 3.06 2.98 -7.04
C ASN A 152 3.74 4.07 -7.87
N VAL A 153 4.55 3.70 -8.86
CA VAL A 153 5.17 4.63 -9.81
C VAL A 153 4.08 5.34 -10.63
N PHE A 154 3.13 4.59 -11.19
CA PHE A 154 2.00 5.15 -11.95
C PHE A 154 1.20 6.17 -11.12
N LEU A 155 0.84 5.81 -9.89
CA LEU A 155 0.10 6.68 -8.99
C LEU A 155 0.91 7.91 -8.57
N GLY A 156 2.23 7.76 -8.38
CA GLY A 156 3.13 8.89 -8.11
C GLY A 156 3.15 9.91 -9.24
N ILE A 157 3.27 9.43 -10.48
CA ILE A 157 3.25 10.28 -11.69
C ILE A 157 1.88 10.95 -11.82
N LEU A 158 0.79 10.18 -11.76
CA LEU A 158 -0.57 10.70 -11.87
C LEU A 158 -0.86 11.78 -10.81
N GLY A 159 -0.40 11.56 -9.57
CA GLY A 159 -0.61 12.53 -8.49
C GLY A 159 0.15 13.84 -8.72
N HIS A 160 1.36 13.79 -9.25
CA HIS A 160 2.12 14.98 -9.64
C HIS A 160 1.41 15.72 -10.78
N ASP A 161 1.02 14.99 -11.81
CA ASP A 161 0.43 15.56 -13.02
C ASP A 161 -0.98 16.13 -12.80
N LEU A 162 -1.71 15.60 -11.82
CA LEU A 162 -2.98 16.19 -11.39
C LEU A 162 -2.79 17.40 -10.46
N ARG A 163 -1.78 17.39 -9.59
CA ARG A 163 -1.54 18.49 -8.65
C ARG A 163 -1.13 19.77 -9.37
N SER A 164 -0.38 19.66 -10.46
CA SER A 164 0.12 20.81 -11.24
C SER A 164 -1.02 21.66 -11.83
N PRO A 165 -1.96 21.15 -12.67
CA PRO A 165 -3.07 21.95 -13.20
C PRO A 165 -4.03 22.42 -12.11
N LEU A 166 -4.28 21.61 -11.09
CA LEU A 166 -5.10 22.03 -9.95
C LEU A 166 -4.47 23.19 -9.18
N GLY A 167 -3.14 23.17 -9.01
CA GLY A 167 -2.39 24.27 -8.41
C GLY A 167 -2.49 25.57 -9.21
N ALA A 168 -2.43 25.49 -10.54
CA ALA A 168 -2.60 26.66 -11.41
C ALA A 168 -4.01 27.27 -11.31
N ILE A 169 -5.04 26.42 -11.28
CA ILE A 169 -6.45 26.88 -11.08
C ILE A 169 -6.63 27.50 -9.68
N LEU A 170 -6.04 26.88 -8.66
CA LEU A 170 -6.09 27.39 -7.29
C LEU A 170 -5.46 28.79 -7.17
N LEU A 171 -4.25 28.94 -7.75
CA LEU A 171 -3.54 30.22 -7.76
C LEU A 171 -4.33 31.29 -8.51
N SER A 172 -4.91 30.96 -9.66
CA SER A 172 -5.72 31.89 -10.45
C SER A 172 -6.97 32.35 -9.68
N ALA A 173 -7.65 31.42 -8.97
CA ALA A 173 -8.78 31.74 -8.12
C ALA A 173 -8.37 32.60 -6.91
N ASP A 174 -7.23 32.31 -6.29
CA ASP A 174 -6.70 33.10 -5.17
C ASP A 174 -6.36 34.54 -5.59
N VAL A 175 -5.70 34.72 -6.74
CA VAL A 175 -5.42 36.05 -7.29
C VAL A 175 -6.71 36.84 -7.52
N LEU A 176 -7.73 36.22 -8.13
CA LEU A 176 -9.02 36.88 -8.37
C LEU A 176 -9.72 37.26 -7.08
N LEU A 177 -9.64 36.46 -6.02
CA LEU A 177 -10.24 36.78 -4.73
C LEU A 177 -9.51 37.91 -4.00
N ARG A 178 -8.18 38.01 -4.15
CA ARG A 178 -7.34 39.06 -3.52
C ARG A 178 -7.42 40.41 -4.20
N THR A 179 -7.70 40.46 -5.49
CA THR A 179 -7.80 41.74 -6.22
C THR A 179 -8.96 42.60 -5.81
N GLY A 180 -9.97 42.02 -5.11
CA GLY A 180 -11.02 42.80 -4.46
C GLY A 180 -12.07 43.47 -5.38
N ASP A 181 -11.85 43.49 -6.71
CA ASP A 181 -12.67 44.21 -7.69
C ASP A 181 -13.82 43.37 -8.29
N LEU A 182 -14.05 42.16 -7.76
CA LEU A 182 -15.09 41.28 -8.28
C LEU A 182 -16.49 41.64 -7.70
N PRO A 183 -17.52 41.73 -8.55
CA PRO A 183 -18.90 41.79 -8.07
C PRO A 183 -19.28 40.57 -7.21
N PRO A 184 -20.34 40.68 -6.37
CA PRO A 184 -20.68 39.61 -5.39
C PRO A 184 -20.91 38.22 -6.04
N LYS A 185 -21.58 38.14 -7.18
CA LYS A 185 -21.85 36.86 -7.87
C LYS A 185 -20.60 36.17 -8.40
N PRO A 186 -19.68 36.82 -9.16
CA PRO A 186 -18.38 36.29 -9.52
C PRO A 186 -17.54 35.86 -8.31
N THR A 187 -17.52 36.65 -7.22
CA THR A 187 -16.78 36.30 -5.99
C THR A 187 -17.22 34.98 -5.42
N ILE A 188 -18.53 34.72 -5.31
CA ILE A 188 -19.08 33.45 -4.83
C ILE A 188 -18.64 32.29 -5.74
N ASN A 189 -18.64 32.47 -7.06
CA ASN A 189 -18.24 31.41 -7.99
C ASN A 189 -16.74 31.13 -7.91
N VAL A 190 -15.90 32.15 -7.80
CA VAL A 190 -14.44 31.98 -7.63
C VAL A 190 -14.12 31.30 -6.30
N SER A 191 -14.82 31.65 -5.20
CA SER A 191 -14.70 30.97 -3.91
C SER A 191 -15.07 29.48 -4.00
N ARG A 192 -16.12 29.16 -4.75
CA ARG A 192 -16.52 27.76 -5.00
C ARG A 192 -15.46 27.00 -5.80
N ILE A 193 -14.88 27.61 -6.82
CA ILE A 193 -13.78 27.03 -7.60
C ILE A 193 -12.59 26.79 -6.68
N TYR A 194 -12.16 27.76 -5.90
CA TYR A 194 -11.06 27.66 -4.94
C TYR A 194 -11.25 26.49 -3.97
N THR A 195 -12.42 26.40 -3.34
CA THR A 195 -12.76 25.32 -2.39
C THR A 195 -12.79 23.96 -3.07
N SER A 196 -13.37 23.86 -4.28
CA SER A 196 -13.42 22.61 -5.03
C SER A 196 -12.03 22.11 -5.43
N VAL A 197 -11.15 23.00 -5.85
CA VAL A 197 -9.79 22.67 -6.23
C VAL A 197 -8.97 22.25 -5.02
N LYS A 198 -9.05 22.97 -3.89
CA LYS A 198 -8.42 22.54 -2.63
C LYS A 198 -8.83 21.12 -2.24
N ARG A 199 -10.14 20.84 -2.32
CA ARG A 199 -10.67 19.51 -2.05
C ARG A 199 -10.13 18.46 -3.00
N SER A 200 -10.03 18.76 -4.30
CA SER A 200 -9.46 17.82 -5.30
C SER A 200 -7.99 17.51 -5.01
N ILE A 201 -7.19 18.52 -4.67
CA ILE A 201 -5.78 18.34 -4.27
C ILE A 201 -5.67 17.43 -3.04
N LYS A 202 -6.54 17.64 -2.03
CA LYS A 202 -6.58 16.78 -0.84
C LYS A 202 -6.92 15.33 -1.21
N ILE A 203 -7.97 15.11 -2.02
CA ILE A 203 -8.39 13.77 -2.46
C ILE A 203 -7.25 13.04 -3.20
N VAL A 204 -6.55 13.73 -4.10
CA VAL A 204 -5.39 13.16 -4.82
C VAL A 204 -4.28 12.81 -3.84
N GLY A 205 -3.98 13.68 -2.87
CA GLY A 205 -3.00 13.42 -1.82
C GLY A 205 -3.36 12.19 -0.96
N ASP A 206 -4.59 12.14 -0.48
CA ASP A 206 -5.10 11.04 0.33
C ASP A 206 -5.07 9.69 -0.42
N LEU A 207 -5.40 9.71 -1.73
CA LEU A 207 -5.33 8.51 -2.58
C LEU A 207 -3.88 8.02 -2.75
N LEU A 208 -2.93 8.93 -2.93
CA LEU A 208 -1.50 8.59 -3.04
C LEU A 208 -0.96 8.01 -1.73
N ASP A 209 -1.31 8.63 -0.60
CA ASP A 209 -0.89 8.13 0.72
C ASP A 209 -1.50 6.74 0.99
N PHE A 210 -2.79 6.55 0.66
CA PHE A 210 -3.46 5.25 0.77
C PHE A 210 -2.78 4.16 -0.07
N THR A 211 -2.42 4.45 -1.31
CA THR A 211 -1.80 3.45 -2.18
C THR A 211 -0.40 3.06 -1.72
N ARG A 212 0.38 4.01 -1.19
CA ARG A 212 1.70 3.73 -0.60
C ARG A 212 1.62 2.85 0.64
N THR A 213 0.68 3.13 1.54
CA THR A 213 0.48 2.32 2.74
C THR A 213 -0.03 0.93 2.43
N HIS A 214 -0.90 0.79 1.44
CA HIS A 214 -1.48 -0.50 1.05
C HIS A 214 -0.46 -1.44 0.39
N SER A 215 0.57 -0.90 -0.25
CA SER A 215 1.68 -1.68 -0.83
C SER A 215 2.78 -2.04 0.17
N GLY A 216 2.60 -1.78 1.46
CA GLY A 216 3.59 -2.09 2.49
C GLY A 216 4.77 -1.12 2.59
N ALA A 217 4.86 -0.14 1.69
CA ALA A 217 5.94 0.86 1.71
C ALA A 217 5.81 1.89 2.85
N GLY A 218 4.64 1.95 3.51
CA GLY A 218 4.34 2.92 4.55
C GLY A 218 4.27 4.37 4.07
N ILE A 219 3.96 5.30 4.97
CA ILE A 219 4.03 6.73 4.66
C ILE A 219 5.47 7.20 4.89
N PRO A 220 6.12 7.81 3.88
CA PRO A 220 7.43 8.39 4.09
C PRO A 220 7.32 9.59 5.02
N VAL A 221 8.14 9.61 6.09
CA VAL A 221 8.24 10.71 7.03
C VAL A 221 9.67 11.23 7.07
N ARG A 222 9.81 12.55 7.06
CA ARG A 222 11.07 13.23 7.25
C ARG A 222 11.03 13.95 8.60
N LYS A 223 11.67 13.38 9.61
CA LYS A 223 11.71 13.93 10.95
C LYS A 223 12.78 15.01 11.03
N ASP A 224 12.37 16.21 11.36
CA ASP A 224 13.24 17.35 11.66
C ASP A 224 12.92 17.87 13.07
N SER A 225 13.84 18.60 13.70
CA SER A 225 13.59 19.25 14.99
C SER A 225 12.62 20.41 14.79
N ASP A 226 11.45 20.35 15.41
CA ASP A 226 10.39 21.36 15.29
C ASP A 226 9.56 21.43 16.59
N ASP A 227 8.63 22.38 16.67
CA ASP A 227 7.75 22.59 17.81
C ASP A 227 6.31 22.16 17.47
N LEU A 228 5.85 21.08 18.10
CA LEU A 228 4.52 20.52 17.86
C LEU A 228 3.42 21.44 18.37
N ALA A 229 3.67 22.28 19.38
CA ALA A 229 2.69 23.24 19.86
C ALA A 229 2.41 24.31 18.79
N GLN A 230 3.45 24.82 18.12
CA GLN A 230 3.28 25.76 17.01
C GLN A 230 2.55 25.16 15.82
N ALA A 231 2.86 23.89 15.44
CA ALA A 231 2.13 23.19 14.39
C ALA A 231 0.64 23.03 14.74
N CYS A 232 0.35 22.65 15.99
CA CYS A 232 -1.02 22.52 16.49
C CYS A 232 -1.78 23.85 16.49
N GLU A 233 -1.16 24.91 16.96
CA GLU A 233 -1.75 26.26 16.97
C GLU A 233 -2.11 26.72 15.54
N GLY A 234 -1.19 26.55 14.58
CA GLY A 234 -1.42 26.89 13.18
C GLY A 234 -2.62 26.16 12.59
N MET A 235 -2.74 24.84 12.86
CA MET A 235 -3.88 24.05 12.38
C MET A 235 -5.20 24.41 13.03
N VAL A 236 -5.21 24.77 14.32
CA VAL A 236 -6.41 25.25 15.01
C VAL A 236 -6.85 26.60 14.46
N GLU A 237 -5.94 27.54 14.22
CA GLU A 237 -6.27 28.84 13.61
C GLU A 237 -6.82 28.66 12.18
N GLU A 238 -6.22 27.78 11.37
CA GLU A 238 -6.75 27.46 10.05
C GLU A 238 -8.17 26.86 10.15
N ALA A 239 -8.39 25.93 11.07
CA ALA A 239 -9.69 25.30 11.29
C ALA A 239 -10.77 26.33 11.74
N ARG A 240 -10.41 27.29 12.61
CA ARG A 240 -11.29 28.41 13.01
C ARG A 240 -11.68 29.28 11.82
N ALA A 241 -10.71 29.60 10.97
CA ALA A 241 -10.97 30.42 9.78
C ALA A 241 -11.94 29.75 8.79
N TYR A 242 -11.85 28.41 8.65
CA TYR A 242 -12.75 27.66 7.77
C TYR A 242 -14.12 27.35 8.37
N ASN A 243 -14.26 27.40 9.70
CA ASN A 243 -15.49 27.06 10.42
C ASN A 243 -15.85 28.18 11.40
N PRO A 244 -16.20 29.40 10.91
CA PRO A 244 -16.45 30.58 11.78
C PRO A 244 -17.61 30.38 12.76
N ASP A 245 -18.55 29.51 12.41
CA ASP A 245 -19.74 29.21 13.26
C ASP A 245 -19.43 28.10 14.29
N ARG A 246 -18.21 27.55 14.31
CA ARG A 246 -17.80 26.44 15.20
C ARG A 246 -16.79 26.93 16.22
N GLN A 247 -17.09 26.77 17.48
CA GLN A 247 -16.11 27.04 18.53
C GLN A 247 -15.06 25.94 18.58
N ILE A 248 -13.79 26.29 18.35
CA ILE A 248 -12.64 25.38 18.46
C ILE A 248 -11.72 25.91 19.56
N ILE A 249 -11.56 25.13 20.64
CA ILE A 249 -10.78 25.51 21.82
C ILE A 249 -9.43 24.79 21.77
N LEU A 250 -8.34 25.54 21.89
CA LEU A 250 -7.01 24.99 22.04
C LEU A 250 -6.56 25.07 23.50
N GLN A 251 -6.08 23.96 24.04
CA GLN A 251 -5.44 23.82 25.33
C GLN A 251 -4.06 23.21 25.12
N SER A 252 -3.05 24.04 24.92
CA SER A 252 -1.69 23.59 24.60
C SER A 252 -0.67 24.14 25.60
N GLU A 253 0.39 23.39 25.84
CA GLU A 253 1.61 23.91 26.42
C GLU A 253 2.24 24.96 25.47
N HIS A 254 3.01 25.89 26.01
CA HIS A 254 3.58 26.98 25.21
C HIS A 254 4.58 26.52 24.16
N SER A 255 5.28 25.42 24.40
CA SER A 255 6.27 24.84 23.48
C SER A 255 6.42 23.37 23.74
N LEU A 256 6.47 22.58 22.66
CA LEU A 256 6.64 21.14 22.71
C LEU A 256 7.62 20.68 21.62
N PRO A 257 8.94 20.92 21.83
CA PRO A 257 9.95 20.55 20.84
C PRO A 257 10.13 19.04 20.73
N GLY A 258 10.35 18.55 19.51
CA GLY A 258 10.55 17.12 19.23
C GLY A 258 11.08 16.85 17.83
N GLN A 259 11.28 15.55 17.53
CA GLN A 259 11.72 15.07 16.22
C GLN A 259 10.52 14.46 15.47
N PHE A 260 9.95 15.19 14.52
CA PHE A 260 8.78 14.75 13.76
C PHE A 260 8.73 15.41 12.37
N ASP A 261 7.91 14.87 11.49
CA ASP A 261 7.57 15.50 10.20
C ASP A 261 6.41 16.47 10.42
N ARG A 262 6.72 17.78 10.40
CA ARG A 262 5.75 18.84 10.66
C ARG A 262 4.54 18.74 9.73
N SER A 263 4.77 18.58 8.43
CA SER A 263 3.69 18.57 7.44
C SER A 263 2.75 17.36 7.63
N ARG A 264 3.31 16.22 8.01
CA ARG A 264 2.56 15.02 8.31
C ARG A 264 1.78 15.13 9.63
N MET A 265 2.36 15.73 10.65
CA MET A 265 1.64 16.00 11.90
C MET A 265 0.53 17.03 11.72
N GLU A 266 0.73 18.07 10.93
CA GLU A 266 -0.33 19.00 10.53
C GLU A 266 -1.48 18.28 9.81
N GLN A 267 -1.18 17.28 8.94
CA GLN A 267 -2.18 16.43 8.29
C GLN A 267 -2.97 15.57 9.30
N VAL A 268 -2.33 15.01 10.32
CA VAL A 268 -3.00 14.29 11.42
C VAL A 268 -3.96 15.22 12.15
N ILE A 269 -3.47 16.37 12.61
CA ILE A 269 -4.25 17.35 13.36
C ILE A 269 -5.47 17.82 12.54
N ALA A 270 -5.25 18.17 11.27
CA ALA A 270 -6.32 18.59 10.36
C ALA A 270 -7.39 17.51 10.15
N ASN A 271 -6.98 16.24 10.00
CA ASN A 271 -7.91 15.13 9.84
C ASN A 271 -8.75 14.88 11.10
N LEU A 272 -8.15 14.98 12.29
CA LEU A 272 -8.86 14.81 13.56
C LEU A 272 -9.81 15.97 13.84
N ILE A 273 -9.38 17.22 13.64
CA ILE A 273 -10.25 18.40 13.81
C ILE A 273 -11.39 18.36 12.78
N GLY A 274 -11.09 18.06 11.52
CA GLY A 274 -12.12 17.93 10.47
C GLY A 274 -13.19 16.91 10.82
N ASN A 275 -12.78 15.75 11.33
CA ASN A 275 -13.69 14.71 11.79
C ASN A 275 -14.54 15.17 12.98
N ALA A 276 -13.94 15.87 13.96
CA ALA A 276 -14.65 16.40 15.13
C ALA A 276 -15.66 17.50 14.76
N VAL A 277 -15.34 18.34 13.77
CA VAL A 277 -16.27 19.36 13.24
C VAL A 277 -17.43 18.72 12.48
N GLU A 278 -17.15 17.73 11.63
CA GLU A 278 -18.15 17.07 10.78
C GLU A 278 -19.16 16.23 11.60
N HIS A 279 -18.68 15.52 12.63
CA HIS A 279 -19.50 14.61 13.43
C HIS A 279 -19.93 15.16 14.78
N GLY A 280 -19.40 16.30 15.19
CA GLY A 280 -19.78 16.96 16.43
C GLY A 280 -21.15 17.61 16.33
N GLU A 281 -21.90 17.60 17.44
CA GLU A 281 -23.19 18.25 17.56
C GLU A 281 -23.09 19.79 17.36
N ALA A 282 -24.00 20.35 16.58
CA ALA A 282 -24.01 21.78 16.30
C ALA A 282 -24.12 22.60 17.58
N GLY A 283 -23.36 23.68 17.70
CA GLY A 283 -23.35 24.56 18.88
C GLY A 283 -22.50 24.06 20.06
N THR A 284 -21.90 22.85 19.97
CA THR A 284 -20.95 22.37 20.99
C THR A 284 -19.50 22.63 20.54
N PRO A 285 -18.57 22.90 21.47
CA PRO A 285 -17.17 23.15 21.11
C PRO A 285 -16.47 21.87 20.69
N VAL A 286 -15.48 22.02 19.78
CA VAL A 286 -14.40 21.04 19.57
C VAL A 286 -13.21 21.46 20.43
N THR A 287 -12.71 20.56 21.27
CA THR A 287 -11.56 20.82 22.14
C THR A 287 -10.34 20.08 21.65
N VAL A 288 -9.27 20.80 21.36
CA VAL A 288 -7.95 20.25 21.02
C VAL A 288 -7.05 20.47 22.22
N SER A 289 -6.44 19.41 22.77
CA SER A 289 -5.49 19.51 23.87
C SER A 289 -4.16 18.88 23.48
N LEU A 290 -3.05 19.55 23.79
CA LEU A 290 -1.69 19.08 23.56
C LEU A 290 -0.87 19.24 24.83
N LYS A 291 -0.29 18.14 25.30
CA LYS A 291 0.51 18.07 26.54
C LYS A 291 1.74 17.19 26.35
N SER A 292 2.75 17.38 27.17
CA SER A 292 3.86 16.46 27.34
C SER A 292 3.58 15.46 28.45
N ASP A 293 3.86 14.19 28.20
CA ASP A 293 3.79 13.11 29.20
C ASP A 293 5.01 12.21 29.06
N GLY A 294 6.00 12.40 29.92
CA GLY A 294 7.20 11.54 29.99
C GLY A 294 8.00 11.42 28.69
N GLY A 295 8.17 12.51 27.91
CA GLY A 295 8.89 12.50 26.62
C GLY A 295 8.01 12.12 25.43
N THR A 296 6.71 11.96 25.64
CA THR A 296 5.69 11.68 24.63
C THR A 296 4.74 12.87 24.52
N ALA A 297 4.44 13.34 23.32
CA ALA A 297 3.36 14.28 23.08
C ALA A 297 2.02 13.54 23.12
N LEU A 298 1.10 14.06 23.90
CA LEU A 298 -0.28 13.62 23.99
C LEU A 298 -1.19 14.67 23.35
N LEU A 299 -1.65 14.39 22.14
CA LEU A 299 -2.63 15.20 21.43
C LEU A 299 -4.01 14.56 21.56
N THR A 300 -4.99 15.33 22.04
CA THR A 300 -6.38 14.88 22.06
C THR A 300 -7.28 15.82 21.30
N VAL A 301 -8.24 15.26 20.56
CA VAL A 301 -9.29 16.03 19.89
C VAL A 301 -10.64 15.47 20.34
N HIS A 302 -11.42 16.32 20.99
CA HIS A 302 -12.69 15.96 21.59
C HIS A 302 -13.87 16.73 20.97
N ASN A 303 -14.97 16.05 20.74
CA ASN A 303 -16.25 16.63 20.38
C ASN A 303 -17.42 15.93 21.07
N VAL A 304 -18.46 16.68 21.36
CA VAL A 304 -19.77 16.12 21.74
C VAL A 304 -20.51 15.73 20.47
N GLY A 305 -21.17 14.57 20.45
CA GLY A 305 -21.93 14.10 19.29
C GLY A 305 -22.46 12.68 19.49
N ARG A 306 -22.96 12.08 18.42
CA ARG A 306 -23.41 10.69 18.46
C ARG A 306 -22.23 9.77 18.81
N PRO A 307 -22.42 8.82 19.74
CA PRO A 307 -21.37 7.86 20.05
C PRO A 307 -21.10 6.95 18.85
N ILE A 308 -19.86 6.53 18.74
CA ILE A 308 -19.43 5.54 17.75
C ILE A 308 -19.80 4.16 18.28
N ASP A 309 -20.49 3.34 17.46
CA ASP A 309 -20.85 1.99 17.82
C ASP A 309 -19.59 1.17 18.15
N GLU A 310 -19.64 0.34 19.21
CA GLU A 310 -18.50 -0.46 19.67
C GLU A 310 -17.96 -1.37 18.55
N SER A 311 -18.85 -1.95 17.76
CA SER A 311 -18.47 -2.77 16.59
C SER A 311 -17.75 -1.99 15.49
N ALA A 312 -17.96 -0.68 15.40
CA ALA A 312 -17.33 0.19 14.41
C ALA A 312 -15.94 0.69 14.85
N LYS A 313 -15.66 0.75 16.17
CA LYS A 313 -14.38 1.26 16.70
C LYS A 313 -13.17 0.48 16.16
N SER A 314 -13.25 -0.84 16.09
CA SER A 314 -12.17 -1.69 15.59
C SER A 314 -11.82 -1.48 14.11
N SER A 315 -12.78 -1.01 13.31
CA SER A 315 -12.61 -0.75 11.89
C SER A 315 -12.45 0.72 11.54
N LEU A 316 -12.52 1.63 12.52
CA LEU A 316 -12.54 3.07 12.29
C LEU A 316 -11.28 3.60 11.57
N PHE A 317 -10.15 2.96 11.84
CA PHE A 317 -8.86 3.26 11.21
C PHE A 317 -8.58 2.39 9.96
N SER A 318 -9.55 1.57 9.53
CA SER A 318 -9.45 0.82 8.28
C SER A 318 -9.88 1.69 7.10
N PRO A 319 -9.29 1.49 5.90
CA PRO A 319 -9.62 2.31 4.74
C PRO A 319 -11.05 2.09 4.28
N MET A 320 -11.70 3.16 3.81
CA MET A 320 -13.01 3.14 3.12
C MET A 320 -14.21 2.61 3.93
N VAL A 321 -14.15 2.55 5.24
CA VAL A 321 -15.21 1.99 6.10
C VAL A 321 -16.56 2.67 5.90
N ARG A 322 -16.59 3.98 5.57
CA ARG A 322 -17.84 4.72 5.28
C ARG A 322 -18.64 4.16 4.10
N HIS A 323 -17.97 3.63 3.07
CA HIS A 323 -18.64 3.13 1.87
C HIS A 323 -19.33 1.78 2.08
N LEU A 324 -18.92 1.02 3.09
CA LEU A 324 -19.47 -0.30 3.39
C LEU A 324 -20.73 -0.25 4.29
N GLN A 325 -20.91 0.81 5.06
CA GLN A 325 -22.03 0.94 6.00
C GLN A 325 -23.23 1.76 5.47
N SER A 326 -23.04 2.55 4.43
CA SER A 326 -24.09 3.35 3.82
C SER A 326 -24.54 2.76 2.51
N GLY A 327 -25.51 1.86 2.55
CA GLY A 327 -26.15 1.26 1.36
C GLY A 327 -26.94 2.23 0.48
N ASN A 328 -26.99 3.52 0.80
CA ASN A 328 -27.56 4.60 0.00
C ASN A 328 -26.53 5.73 -0.10
N ALA A 329 -25.92 5.85 -1.26
CA ALA A 329 -25.03 6.93 -1.62
C ALA A 329 -25.80 8.24 -1.83
N GLU A 330 -26.19 8.92 -0.75
CA GLU A 330 -26.35 10.36 -0.81
C GLU A 330 -24.95 10.97 -0.69
N TYR A 331 -24.36 11.29 -1.83
CA TYR A 331 -23.16 12.11 -1.93
C TYR A 331 -23.48 13.53 -1.42
N GLY A 332 -23.46 13.71 -0.12
CA GLY A 332 -23.44 15.05 0.47
C GLY A 332 -22.19 15.78 -0.04
N ALA A 333 -22.35 17.03 -0.45
CA ALA A 333 -21.33 17.89 -1.06
C ALA A 333 -20.07 18.12 -0.18
N GLY A 334 -19.95 17.44 0.97
CA GLY A 334 -18.85 17.52 1.95
C GLY A 334 -18.07 16.22 2.17
N ALA A 335 -18.58 15.06 1.76
CA ALA A 335 -17.99 13.77 2.13
C ALA A 335 -16.64 13.49 1.42
N GLY A 336 -15.55 13.36 2.18
CA GLY A 336 -14.27 12.83 1.70
C GLY A 336 -14.33 11.32 1.43
N LEU A 337 -13.23 10.74 0.91
CA LEU A 337 -13.11 9.31 0.60
C LEU A 337 -13.16 8.37 1.83
N GLY A 338 -13.30 8.89 3.06
CA GLY A 338 -13.21 8.10 4.29
C GLY A 338 -11.80 7.59 4.60
N LEU A 339 -10.79 8.24 4.04
CA LEU A 339 -9.38 7.87 4.21
C LEU A 339 -8.67 8.66 5.32
N GLY A 340 -9.27 9.75 5.82
CA GLY A 340 -8.59 10.68 6.73
C GLY A 340 -8.08 10.04 8.03
N LEU A 341 -8.89 9.21 8.70
CA LEU A 341 -8.49 8.52 9.93
C LEU A 341 -7.47 7.40 9.66
N TYR A 342 -7.61 6.68 8.56
CA TYR A 342 -6.63 5.70 8.11
C TYR A 342 -5.26 6.33 7.86
N ILE A 343 -5.23 7.46 7.15
CA ILE A 343 -3.99 8.20 6.88
C ILE A 343 -3.41 8.76 8.17
N ALA A 344 -4.24 9.29 9.07
CA ALA A 344 -3.79 9.75 10.38
C ALA A 344 -3.13 8.62 11.18
N SER A 345 -3.73 7.43 11.23
CA SER A 345 -3.14 6.25 11.86
C SER A 345 -1.80 5.88 11.22
N ALA A 346 -1.74 5.78 9.90
CA ALA A 346 -0.51 5.42 9.19
C ALA A 346 0.64 6.45 9.38
N ILE A 347 0.32 7.75 9.49
CA ILE A 347 1.31 8.79 9.83
C ILE A 347 1.80 8.62 11.27
N VAL A 348 0.90 8.37 12.21
CA VAL A 348 1.21 8.16 13.63
C VAL A 348 2.10 6.93 13.79
N ASP A 349 1.78 5.82 13.12
CA ASP A 349 2.58 4.59 13.11
C ASP A 349 4.00 4.85 12.54
N ALA A 350 4.13 5.64 11.47
CA ALA A 350 5.41 6.03 10.89
C ALA A 350 6.26 6.91 11.83
N HIS A 351 5.62 7.57 12.80
CA HIS A 351 6.28 8.27 13.89
C HIS A 351 6.53 7.41 15.13
N HIS A 352 6.23 6.10 15.08
CA HIS A 352 6.31 5.16 16.21
C HIS A 352 5.37 5.54 17.36
N GLY A 353 4.25 6.18 17.03
CA GLY A 353 3.21 6.58 17.95
C GLY A 353 2.05 5.60 18.02
N SER A 354 0.98 6.01 18.71
CA SER A 354 -0.30 5.30 18.73
C SER A 354 -1.47 6.26 18.62
N ILE A 355 -2.58 5.81 18.03
CA ILE A 355 -3.83 6.53 17.97
C ILE A 355 -4.96 5.66 18.52
N GLU A 356 -5.77 6.23 19.39
CA GLU A 356 -6.90 5.57 20.06
C GLU A 356 -8.15 6.42 19.97
N VAL A 357 -9.31 5.78 20.13
CA VAL A 357 -10.60 6.46 20.18
C VAL A 357 -11.40 5.99 21.39
N ASP A 358 -11.91 6.92 22.16
CA ASP A 358 -12.95 6.69 23.16
C ASP A 358 -14.21 7.43 22.77
N SER A 359 -15.36 6.73 22.81
CA SER A 359 -16.65 7.33 22.41
C SER A 359 -17.77 6.70 23.23
N THR A 360 -18.50 7.56 23.95
CA THR A 360 -19.65 7.17 24.80
C THR A 360 -20.79 8.16 24.65
N ALA A 361 -22.02 7.72 24.93
CA ALA A 361 -23.23 8.55 24.83
C ALA A 361 -23.23 9.77 25.77
N GLY A 362 -22.44 9.75 26.85
CA GLY A 362 -22.42 10.86 27.83
C GLY A 362 -21.24 11.80 27.69
N SER A 363 -20.12 11.28 27.16
CA SER A 363 -18.86 12.02 27.09
C SER A 363 -18.46 12.47 25.68
N GLY A 364 -19.21 12.08 24.63
CA GLY A 364 -18.86 12.36 23.25
C GLY A 364 -17.74 11.46 22.73
N THR A 365 -16.97 11.96 21.75
CA THR A 365 -15.86 11.24 21.12
C THR A 365 -14.55 11.95 21.36
N THR A 366 -13.52 11.21 21.75
CA THR A 366 -12.15 11.69 21.95
C THR A 366 -11.19 10.82 21.16
N PHE A 367 -10.46 11.42 20.24
CA PHE A 367 -9.30 10.82 19.62
C PHE A 367 -8.05 11.19 20.42
N THR A 368 -7.20 10.21 20.71
CA THR A 368 -5.98 10.39 21.47
C THR A 368 -4.79 9.89 20.63
N VAL A 369 -3.84 10.78 20.34
CA VAL A 369 -2.60 10.47 19.62
C VAL A 369 -1.43 10.63 20.58
N ARG A 370 -0.54 9.63 20.59
CA ARG A 370 0.72 9.65 21.35
C ARG A 370 1.89 9.60 20.38
N ILE A 371 2.79 10.57 20.45
CA ILE A 371 3.98 10.65 19.59
C ILE A 371 5.23 10.78 20.49
N PRO A 372 6.23 9.89 20.38
CA PRO A 372 7.52 10.07 21.02
C PRO A 372 8.20 11.35 20.52
N LEU A 373 8.60 12.23 21.42
CA LEU A 373 9.26 13.51 21.09
C LEU A 373 10.76 13.35 20.86
N ASP A 374 11.39 12.42 21.59
CA ASP A 374 12.79 12.07 21.39
C ASP A 374 12.86 10.95 20.36
N GLY A 375 13.79 11.02 19.40
CA GLY A 375 13.96 10.02 18.36
C GLY A 375 14.33 8.60 18.85
N ALA A 376 13.95 8.25 20.08
CA ALA A 376 14.14 6.96 20.69
C ALA A 376 13.26 5.91 19.99
N GLN A 377 13.89 4.97 19.31
CA GLN A 377 13.29 3.71 18.89
C GLN A 377 12.63 3.05 20.10
N ALA A 378 11.33 2.74 19.98
CA ALA A 378 10.70 1.82 20.92
C ALA A 378 11.49 0.49 20.87
N ALA A 379 11.99 0.07 22.00
CA ALA A 379 12.75 -1.16 22.19
C ALA A 379 11.89 -2.42 21.96
#